data_0efb9a4de0512eab2defd456fc16df2f
#
_entry.id   0efb9a4de0512eab2defd456fc16df2f
#
_cell.length_a   1.000
_cell.length_b   1.000
_cell.length_c   1.000
_cell.angle_alpha   90.00
_cell.angle_beta   90.00
_cell.angle_gamma   90.00
#
_symmetry.space_group_name_H-M   'P 1'
#
loop_
_entity.id
_entity.type
_entity.pdbx_description
1 polymer ?
#
loop_
_entity_poly.entity_id
_entity_poly.type
_entity_poly.pdbx_seq_one_letter_code
_entity_poly.pdbx_strand_id
1 'polypeptide(L)'
;VVSIKKIKYMRGYLLKSNKLVCLIIISFFLLSCNNSGRSDNTADKKTTKIQKKAIPIIFDTDLGGDFDDVGAMGMLHALADKGEVNILATISCNPSPLVVPSISLINIYFGRPKIPIGSPKSPTRSQDSRELHYHDSLIAHFPSAYKNSDEAPDAVVVYRKVLSQQPDSSVTIVSVGWVTNLRNLLLSKPDSISPLDGKELVAKKVKSWVAMLGGFPEREKEANAVSDTLATQYAIDNWPTPIIFSGYEIGVDVKTGLRLIKEGPVDSPVRMAYAVSIPKRPKNYKYGNGSYDQTSLLVAARGFEPYYSYKTGQFITSDNGSTKWKYDPNGRHKYLVEKMAPDSVAFEIETLMMHNPKNSTE
;
A
#
# COMPACT_ATOMS: atom_id res chain seq x y z
N VAL A 1 30.57 19.82 41.32
CA VAL A 1 30.19 21.00 42.10
C VAL A 1 28.89 21.53 41.54
N VAL A 2 27.76 21.13 42.15
CA VAL A 2 26.66 21.92 42.70
C VAL A 2 25.96 22.84 41.66
N SER A 3 24.65 22.75 41.40
CA SER A 3 23.59 23.10 42.35
C SER A 3 22.19 22.74 41.82
N ILE A 4 21.43 22.12 42.69
CA ILE A 4 19.98 21.95 42.71
C ILE A 4 19.36 23.27 43.22
N LYS A 5 18.29 23.77 42.60
CA LYS A 5 17.26 24.66 43.16
C LYS A 5 16.21 24.92 42.03
N LYS A 6 14.91 24.89 42.18
CA LYS A 6 14.00 24.82 43.32
C LYS A 6 12.60 24.50 42.77
N ILE A 7 11.95 23.60 43.45
CA ILE A 7 10.50 23.39 43.48
C ILE A 7 9.85 24.57 44.20
N LYS A 8 8.70 25.07 43.73
CA LYS A 8 7.51 25.36 44.55
C LYS A 8 6.58 26.41 43.96
N TYR A 9 5.33 26.13 44.21
CA TYR A 9 4.14 26.99 44.39
C TYR A 9 3.23 27.09 43.15
N MET A 10 1.91 26.89 43.23
CA MET A 10 0.88 26.64 44.27
C MET A 10 -0.38 26.20 43.49
N ARG A 11 -1.03 25.22 43.82
CA ARG A 11 -2.26 24.93 44.57
C ARG A 11 -3.19 26.14 44.83
N GLY A 12 -4.40 26.02 44.27
CA GLY A 12 -5.61 26.44 44.98
C GLY A 12 -6.40 27.55 44.33
N TYR A 13 -7.55 27.22 43.80
CA TYR A 13 -8.80 27.85 44.18
C TYR A 13 -9.98 26.93 43.87
N LEU A 14 -10.62 26.56 44.94
CA LEU A 14 -11.86 25.80 45.01
C LEU A 14 -13.09 26.74 44.90
N LEU A 15 -14.12 26.23 44.28
CA LEU A 15 -15.54 26.41 44.61
C LEU A 15 -16.15 27.80 44.59
N LYS A 16 -17.13 28.02 43.73
CA LYS A 16 -18.48 28.42 44.23
C LYS A 16 -19.57 28.10 43.18
N SER A 17 -20.53 27.41 43.71
CA SER A 17 -21.88 27.07 43.26
C SER A 17 -22.69 28.29 42.81
N ASN A 18 -23.53 28.13 41.77
CA ASN A 18 -24.88 28.70 41.87
C ASN A 18 -25.82 27.90 40.96
N LYS A 19 -26.76 27.25 41.62
CA LYS A 19 -28.00 26.70 41.08
C LYS A 19 -28.93 27.88 40.74
N LEU A 20 -29.51 27.90 39.59
CA LEU A 20 -30.79 28.56 39.40
C LEU A 20 -31.72 27.67 38.55
N VAL A 21 -32.76 27.29 39.25
CA VAL A 21 -33.96 26.59 38.81
C VAL A 21 -34.82 27.57 38.04
N CYS A 22 -35.37 27.20 36.90
CA CYS A 22 -36.65 27.73 36.43
C CYS A 22 -37.47 26.61 35.78
N LEU A 23 -38.57 26.38 36.44
CA LEU A 23 -39.66 25.45 36.15
C LEU A 23 -40.71 26.12 35.24
N ILE A 24 -41.38 25.28 34.44
CA ILE A 24 -42.79 25.33 34.01
C ILE A 24 -43.14 26.29 32.89
N ILE A 25 -43.66 25.72 31.79
CA ILE A 25 -45.08 25.87 31.35
C ILE A 25 -45.48 24.67 30.49
N ILE A 26 -46.40 23.85 31.06
CA ILE A 26 -47.24 22.90 30.38
C ILE A 26 -48.46 23.66 29.88
N SER A 27 -48.78 23.55 28.61
CA SER A 27 -50.12 23.90 28.11
C SER A 27 -50.70 22.76 27.29
N PHE A 28 -51.66 22.13 27.86
CA PHE A 28 -52.62 21.20 27.28
C PHE A 28 -53.48 21.87 26.19
N PHE A 29 -53.56 21.25 25.04
CA PHE A 29 -54.78 21.35 24.22
C PHE A 29 -55.14 19.93 23.75
N LEU A 30 -56.23 19.47 24.30
CA LEU A 30 -56.98 18.29 23.86
C LEU A 30 -58.09 18.75 22.86
N LEU A 31 -58.44 17.79 22.04
CA LEU A 31 -59.64 17.61 21.23
C LEU A 31 -59.58 18.06 19.75
N SER A 32 -59.55 17.09 18.85
CA SER A 32 -60.75 16.63 18.15
C SER A 32 -60.45 15.43 17.26
N CYS A 33 -61.22 14.36 17.43
CA CYS A 33 -61.28 13.22 16.53
C CYS A 33 -61.84 13.65 15.17
N ASN A 34 -61.22 13.19 14.09
CA ASN A 34 -61.96 12.73 12.93
C ASN A 34 -61.22 11.61 12.19
N ASN A 35 -61.93 10.57 12.00
CA ASN A 35 -61.57 9.28 11.45
C ASN A 35 -61.66 9.38 9.91
N SER A 36 -60.54 9.15 9.20
CA SER A 36 -60.62 8.68 7.82
C SER A 36 -59.29 7.98 7.48
N GLY A 37 -59.41 6.72 7.12
CA GLY A 37 -58.29 5.80 6.87
C GLY A 37 -57.32 6.33 5.83
N ARG A 38 -56.04 6.22 6.20
CA ARG A 38 -54.92 6.38 5.27
C ARG A 38 -53.93 5.27 5.54
N SER A 39 -53.85 4.40 4.57
CA SER A 39 -52.85 3.36 4.42
C SER A 39 -51.47 3.88 4.78
N ASP A 40 -50.89 3.37 5.86
CA ASP A 40 -49.47 3.57 6.21
C ASP A 40 -48.58 2.79 5.23
N ASN A 41 -48.21 3.42 4.14
CA ASN A 41 -47.01 3.02 3.40
C ASN A 41 -45.78 3.56 4.15
N THR A 42 -45.34 2.84 5.16
CA THR A 42 -43.97 2.95 5.67
C THR A 42 -43.04 2.42 4.58
N ALA A 43 -42.70 3.31 3.65
CA ALA A 43 -41.56 3.06 2.74
C ALA A 43 -40.30 3.02 3.59
N ASP A 44 -39.87 1.80 3.88
CA ASP A 44 -38.52 1.51 4.40
C ASP A 44 -37.51 2.18 3.47
N LYS A 45 -36.99 3.34 3.88
CA LYS A 45 -35.84 3.95 3.26
C LYS A 45 -34.65 3.02 3.51
N LYS A 46 -34.55 1.95 2.73
CA LYS A 46 -33.28 1.24 2.55
C LYS A 46 -32.26 2.28 2.10
N THR A 47 -31.47 2.75 3.05
CA THR A 47 -30.25 3.53 2.76
C THR A 47 -29.34 2.57 1.99
N THR A 48 -29.41 2.62 0.68
CA THR A 48 -28.48 1.90 -0.19
C THR A 48 -27.10 2.49 0.11
N LYS A 49 -26.32 1.80 0.96
CA LYS A 49 -24.88 2.09 1.08
C LYS A 49 -24.32 1.97 -0.33
N ILE A 50 -23.95 3.10 -0.93
CA ILE A 50 -23.21 3.11 -2.19
C ILE A 50 -21.93 2.32 -1.91
N GLN A 51 -21.90 1.07 -2.35
CA GLN A 51 -20.72 0.23 -2.20
C GLN A 51 -19.63 0.83 -3.10
N LYS A 52 -18.60 1.40 -2.48
CA LYS A 52 -17.46 1.98 -3.21
C LYS A 52 -16.86 0.87 -4.09
N LYS A 53 -16.77 1.10 -5.40
CA LYS A 53 -16.23 0.12 -6.32
C LYS A 53 -14.78 -0.21 -5.94
N ALA A 54 -14.44 -1.49 -5.88
CA ALA A 54 -13.09 -1.96 -5.60
C ALA A 54 -12.09 -1.35 -6.60
N ILE A 55 -10.96 -0.89 -6.09
CA ILE A 55 -9.91 -0.24 -6.92
C ILE A 55 -9.10 -1.33 -7.63
N PRO A 56 -9.05 -1.34 -8.98
CA PRO A 56 -8.21 -2.28 -9.72
C PRO A 56 -6.73 -1.95 -9.52
N ILE A 57 -5.96 -2.90 -8.96
CA ILE A 57 -4.54 -2.71 -8.65
C ILE A 57 -3.68 -3.73 -9.41
N ILE A 58 -2.61 -3.25 -10.04
CA ILE A 58 -1.43 -4.05 -10.38
C ILE A 58 -0.37 -3.71 -9.34
N PHE A 59 0.14 -4.73 -8.64
CA PHE A 59 1.15 -4.60 -7.60
C PHE A 59 2.49 -5.11 -8.13
N ASP A 60 3.50 -4.23 -8.20
CA ASP A 60 4.85 -4.52 -8.68
C ASP A 60 5.83 -4.39 -7.51
N THR A 61 6.55 -5.47 -7.22
CA THR A 61 7.36 -5.67 -6.01
C THR A 61 8.71 -6.26 -6.36
N ASP A 62 9.76 -5.94 -5.63
CA ASP A 62 11.03 -6.65 -5.74
C ASP A 62 11.10 -7.88 -4.82
N LEU A 63 10.31 -7.91 -3.78
CA LEU A 63 10.23 -9.01 -2.79
C LEU A 63 11.63 -9.59 -2.52
N GLY A 64 12.59 -8.67 -2.23
CA GLY A 64 14.01 -8.98 -2.28
C GLY A 64 14.71 -8.88 -0.94
N GLY A 65 15.55 -7.85 -0.81
CA GLY A 65 16.44 -7.66 0.35
C GLY A 65 15.77 -7.24 1.64
N ASP A 66 14.52 -6.80 1.61
CA ASP A 66 13.67 -6.54 2.76
C ASP A 66 12.44 -7.46 2.72
N PHE A 67 11.61 -7.47 3.74
CA PHE A 67 10.46 -8.35 3.88
C PHE A 67 9.15 -7.57 4.09
N ASP A 68 9.19 -6.27 4.00
CA ASP A 68 7.98 -5.44 4.05
C ASP A 68 7.09 -5.60 2.81
N ASP A 69 7.66 -5.95 1.66
CA ASP A 69 6.93 -6.46 0.50
C ASP A 69 5.95 -7.59 0.85
N VAL A 70 6.40 -8.58 1.65
CA VAL A 70 5.54 -9.68 2.09
C VAL A 70 4.39 -9.16 2.94
N GLY A 71 4.67 -8.16 3.80
CA GLY A 71 3.66 -7.45 4.58
C GLY A 71 2.65 -6.71 3.69
N ALA A 72 3.14 -6.02 2.66
CA ALA A 72 2.31 -5.33 1.69
C ALA A 72 1.43 -6.30 0.88
N MET A 73 1.96 -7.46 0.48
CA MET A 73 1.16 -8.50 -0.17
C MET A 73 0.06 -9.04 0.73
N GLY A 74 0.35 -9.31 2.01
CA GLY A 74 -0.67 -9.73 2.98
C GLY A 74 -1.78 -8.68 3.13
N MET A 75 -1.40 -7.43 3.23
CA MET A 75 -2.33 -6.29 3.28
C MET A 75 -3.14 -6.15 1.98
N LEU A 76 -2.54 -6.37 0.81
CA LEU A 76 -3.21 -6.33 -0.50
C LEU A 76 -4.37 -7.34 -0.56
N HIS A 77 -4.11 -8.57 -0.11
CA HIS A 77 -5.13 -9.61 -0.05
C HIS A 77 -6.22 -9.33 0.99
N ALA A 78 -5.85 -8.79 2.16
CA ALA A 78 -6.81 -8.35 3.17
C ALA A 78 -7.77 -7.28 2.64
N LEU A 79 -7.25 -6.30 1.91
CA LEU A 79 -8.04 -5.26 1.26
C LEU A 79 -8.95 -5.82 0.16
N ALA A 80 -8.48 -6.85 -0.56
CA ALA A 80 -9.29 -7.54 -1.56
C ALA A 80 -10.45 -8.32 -0.93
N ASP A 81 -10.24 -9.00 0.20
CA ASP A 81 -11.30 -9.69 0.94
C ASP A 81 -12.33 -8.73 1.54
N LYS A 82 -11.91 -7.49 1.84
CA LYS A 82 -12.80 -6.40 2.25
C LYS A 82 -13.56 -5.74 1.09
N GLY A 83 -13.25 -6.11 -0.18
CA GLY A 83 -13.84 -5.50 -1.36
C GLY A 83 -13.33 -4.08 -1.65
N GLU A 84 -12.22 -3.67 -1.02
CA GLU A 84 -11.62 -2.35 -1.23
C GLU A 84 -10.76 -2.30 -2.49
N VAL A 85 -10.11 -3.42 -2.85
CA VAL A 85 -9.29 -3.54 -4.06
C VAL A 85 -9.65 -4.78 -4.88
N ASN A 86 -9.35 -4.73 -6.17
CA ASN A 86 -9.37 -5.87 -7.09
C ASN A 86 -7.94 -6.10 -7.60
N ILE A 87 -7.31 -7.21 -7.23
CA ILE A 87 -5.94 -7.52 -7.62
C ILE A 87 -5.93 -8.04 -9.05
N LEU A 88 -5.40 -7.24 -9.97
CA LEU A 88 -5.33 -7.59 -11.38
C LEU A 88 -4.11 -8.44 -11.73
N ALA A 89 -2.98 -8.17 -11.09
CA ALA A 89 -1.73 -8.91 -11.22
C ALA A 89 -0.79 -8.60 -10.06
N THR A 90 0.12 -9.51 -9.76
CA THR A 90 1.29 -9.32 -8.91
C THR A 90 2.55 -9.52 -9.75
N ILE A 91 3.34 -8.47 -9.92
CA ILE A 91 4.49 -8.46 -10.83
C ILE A 91 5.77 -8.41 -9.99
N SER A 92 6.75 -9.25 -10.35
CA SER A 92 8.11 -9.10 -9.83
C SER A 92 8.90 -8.14 -10.71
N CYS A 93 9.64 -7.20 -10.12
CA CYS A 93 10.70 -6.48 -10.81
C CYS A 93 12.08 -7.14 -10.59
N ASN A 94 12.15 -8.15 -9.72
CA ASN A 94 13.35 -8.87 -9.34
C ASN A 94 13.38 -10.26 -10.00
N PRO A 95 14.39 -10.56 -10.83
CA PRO A 95 14.53 -11.86 -11.51
C PRO A 95 15.08 -12.96 -10.60
N SER A 96 15.37 -12.70 -9.32
CA SER A 96 15.89 -13.70 -8.40
C SER A 96 15.00 -14.95 -8.38
N PRO A 97 15.57 -16.17 -8.41
CA PRO A 97 14.82 -17.41 -8.64
C PRO A 97 13.69 -17.66 -7.64
N LEU A 98 13.81 -17.16 -6.41
CA LEU A 98 12.87 -17.46 -5.33
C LEU A 98 11.71 -16.46 -5.21
N VAL A 99 11.72 -15.36 -5.97
CA VAL A 99 10.75 -14.28 -5.83
C VAL A 99 9.38 -14.68 -6.36
N VAL A 100 9.28 -15.16 -7.59
CA VAL A 100 7.99 -15.61 -8.15
C VAL A 100 7.38 -16.77 -7.37
N PRO A 101 8.15 -17.81 -6.97
CA PRO A 101 7.64 -18.81 -6.06
C PRO A 101 7.04 -18.24 -4.78
N SER A 102 7.70 -17.23 -4.18
CA SER A 102 7.22 -16.57 -2.96
C SER A 102 5.97 -15.73 -3.20
N ILE A 103 5.87 -15.00 -4.30
CA ILE A 103 4.64 -14.31 -4.72
C ILE A 103 3.49 -15.31 -4.90
N SER A 104 3.76 -16.42 -5.59
CA SER A 104 2.77 -17.45 -5.87
C SER A 104 2.20 -18.11 -4.62
N LEU A 105 3.07 -18.50 -3.67
CA LEU A 105 2.61 -19.11 -2.43
C LEU A 105 1.77 -18.18 -1.57
N ILE A 106 2.07 -16.87 -1.57
CA ILE A 106 1.25 -15.87 -0.87
C ILE A 106 -0.13 -15.76 -1.55
N ASN A 107 -0.17 -15.65 -2.88
CA ASN A 107 -1.43 -15.63 -3.62
C ASN A 107 -2.27 -16.90 -3.35
N ILE A 108 -1.64 -18.07 -3.29
CA ILE A 108 -2.29 -19.36 -3.00
C ILE A 108 -2.85 -19.37 -1.56
N TYR A 109 -2.04 -18.94 -0.58
CA TYR A 109 -2.46 -18.87 0.82
C TYR A 109 -3.74 -18.05 1.00
N PHE A 110 -3.85 -16.93 0.28
CA PHE A 110 -5.05 -16.09 0.31
C PHE A 110 -6.16 -16.54 -0.67
N GLY A 111 -6.12 -17.79 -1.17
CA GLY A 111 -7.16 -18.34 -2.03
C GLY A 111 -7.24 -17.76 -3.44
N ARG A 112 -6.15 -17.13 -3.93
CA ARG A 112 -6.10 -16.47 -5.24
C ARG A 112 -4.98 -17.02 -6.16
N PRO A 113 -4.92 -18.35 -6.42
CA PRO A 113 -3.84 -18.96 -7.21
C PRO A 113 -3.83 -18.53 -8.68
N LYS A 114 -4.90 -17.89 -9.16
CA LYS A 114 -5.05 -17.50 -10.57
C LYS A 114 -4.66 -16.05 -10.86
N ILE A 115 -4.22 -15.28 -9.86
CA ILE A 115 -3.70 -13.93 -10.11
C ILE A 115 -2.51 -14.03 -11.07
N PRO A 116 -2.51 -13.30 -12.20
CA PRO A 116 -1.38 -13.27 -13.11
C PRO A 116 -0.10 -12.82 -12.40
N ILE A 117 1.00 -13.54 -12.62
CA ILE A 117 2.32 -13.19 -12.12
C ILE A 117 3.23 -12.96 -13.33
N GLY A 118 4.01 -11.87 -13.30
CA GLY A 118 5.04 -11.56 -14.28
C GLY A 118 6.42 -11.47 -13.64
N SER A 119 7.47 -11.75 -14.43
CA SER A 119 8.87 -11.60 -14.01
C SER A 119 9.68 -10.97 -15.14
N PRO A 120 10.67 -10.11 -14.86
CA PRO A 120 11.45 -9.48 -15.92
C PRO A 120 12.26 -10.53 -16.70
N LYS A 121 12.24 -10.40 -18.03
CA LYS A 121 13.08 -11.21 -18.96
C LYS A 121 14.20 -10.40 -19.59
N SER A 122 14.13 -9.08 -19.48
CA SER A 122 15.22 -8.18 -19.86
C SER A 122 16.24 -8.01 -18.72
N PRO A 123 17.48 -7.61 -19.02
CA PRO A 123 18.46 -7.32 -18.00
C PRO A 123 17.94 -6.29 -16.98
N THR A 124 18.04 -6.64 -15.73
CA THR A 124 17.69 -5.80 -14.59
C THR A 124 18.54 -6.23 -13.38
N ARG A 125 18.50 -5.43 -12.31
CA ARG A 125 19.12 -5.82 -11.05
C ARG A 125 18.47 -7.12 -10.53
N SER A 126 19.27 -7.99 -9.94
CA SER A 126 18.82 -9.13 -9.15
C SER A 126 19.24 -8.95 -7.71
N GLN A 127 18.32 -9.19 -6.80
CA GLN A 127 18.57 -9.14 -5.37
C GLN A 127 17.87 -10.30 -4.70
N ASP A 128 18.56 -10.98 -3.81
CA ASP A 128 17.95 -12.00 -2.98
C ASP A 128 18.11 -11.69 -1.48
N SER A 129 17.34 -12.39 -0.67
CA SER A 129 17.34 -12.23 0.78
C SER A 129 18.02 -13.39 1.49
N ARG A 130 19.07 -13.97 0.90
CA ARG A 130 19.76 -15.15 1.45
C ARG A 130 20.18 -14.97 2.91
N GLU A 131 20.60 -13.75 3.27
CA GLU A 131 20.97 -13.42 4.65
C GLU A 131 19.78 -13.53 5.62
N LEU A 132 18.56 -13.27 5.15
CA LEU A 132 17.33 -13.34 5.96
C LEU A 132 16.66 -14.70 5.90
N HIS A 133 16.90 -15.48 4.84
CA HIS A 133 16.34 -16.83 4.61
C HIS A 133 14.82 -16.92 4.64
N TYR A 134 14.09 -15.83 4.47
CA TYR A 134 12.63 -15.91 4.52
C TYR A 134 12.05 -16.61 3.30
N HIS A 135 12.60 -16.41 2.10
CA HIS A 135 12.17 -17.12 0.90
C HIS A 135 12.29 -18.65 1.06
N ASP A 136 13.47 -19.11 1.52
CA ASP A 136 13.70 -20.54 1.75
C ASP A 136 12.69 -21.09 2.75
N SER A 137 12.44 -20.34 3.83
CA SER A 137 11.46 -20.74 4.85
C SER A 137 10.04 -20.77 4.30
N LEU A 138 9.64 -19.79 3.49
CA LEU A 138 8.32 -19.77 2.88
C LEU A 138 8.12 -20.94 1.91
N ILE A 139 9.08 -21.17 1.00
CA ILE A 139 8.99 -22.21 -0.02
C ILE A 139 9.02 -23.61 0.60
N ALA A 140 9.73 -23.79 1.73
CA ALA A 140 9.74 -25.05 2.45
C ALA A 140 8.40 -25.38 3.14
N HIS A 141 7.57 -24.39 3.46
CA HIS A 141 6.36 -24.59 4.26
C HIS A 141 5.06 -24.38 3.48
N PHE A 142 5.08 -23.63 2.37
CA PHE A 142 3.88 -23.29 1.61
C PHE A 142 3.98 -23.75 0.16
N PRO A 143 2.86 -24.20 -0.45
CA PRO A 143 2.86 -24.63 -1.84
C PRO A 143 2.98 -23.42 -2.79
N SER A 144 3.74 -23.59 -3.86
CA SER A 144 3.87 -22.64 -4.97
C SER A 144 3.52 -23.31 -6.29
N ALA A 145 2.94 -22.55 -7.23
CA ALA A 145 2.70 -22.99 -8.59
C ALA A 145 3.97 -22.89 -9.47
N TYR A 146 5.01 -22.21 -9.00
CA TYR A 146 6.26 -21.99 -9.71
C TYR A 146 7.44 -22.55 -8.91
N LYS A 147 8.44 -23.09 -9.60
CA LYS A 147 9.69 -23.58 -9.00
C LYS A 147 10.76 -22.49 -8.97
N ASN A 148 10.72 -21.60 -9.96
CA ASN A 148 11.63 -20.46 -10.05
C ASN A 148 10.98 -19.31 -10.84
N SER A 149 11.62 -18.14 -10.82
CA SER A 149 11.10 -16.92 -11.48
C SER A 149 11.14 -17.00 -13.01
N ASP A 150 11.96 -17.90 -13.60
CA ASP A 150 12.04 -18.04 -15.05
C ASP A 150 10.81 -18.70 -15.66
N GLU A 151 10.02 -19.42 -14.86
CA GLU A 151 8.79 -20.08 -15.32
C GLU A 151 7.63 -19.06 -15.54
N ALA A 152 7.70 -17.86 -14.91
CA ALA A 152 6.68 -16.84 -15.09
C ALA A 152 6.80 -16.17 -16.47
N PRO A 153 5.69 -15.70 -17.04
CA PRO A 153 5.71 -14.84 -18.23
C PRO A 153 6.51 -13.56 -18.02
N ASP A 154 6.93 -12.93 -19.13
CA ASP A 154 7.54 -11.60 -19.08
C ASP A 154 6.62 -10.57 -18.42
N ALA A 155 7.18 -9.77 -17.51
CA ALA A 155 6.45 -8.74 -16.76
C ALA A 155 5.71 -7.76 -17.69
N VAL A 156 6.35 -7.30 -18.77
CA VAL A 156 5.77 -6.35 -19.74
C VAL A 156 4.60 -6.99 -20.47
N VAL A 157 4.71 -8.27 -20.83
CA VAL A 157 3.62 -9.02 -21.48
C VAL A 157 2.41 -9.10 -20.55
N VAL A 158 2.63 -9.39 -19.25
CA VAL A 158 1.55 -9.44 -18.26
C VAL A 158 0.92 -8.06 -18.07
N TYR A 159 1.73 -7.00 -17.94
CA TYR A 159 1.23 -5.63 -17.86
C TYR A 159 0.33 -5.28 -19.05
N ARG A 160 0.82 -5.48 -20.27
CA ARG A 160 0.09 -5.16 -21.49
C ARG A 160 -1.22 -5.92 -21.58
N LYS A 161 -1.18 -7.25 -21.31
CA LYS A 161 -2.37 -8.12 -21.33
C LYS A 161 -3.42 -7.68 -20.31
N VAL A 162 -3.01 -7.40 -19.10
CA VAL A 162 -3.92 -6.98 -18.01
C VAL A 162 -4.49 -5.60 -18.31
N LEU A 163 -3.66 -4.62 -18.67
CA LEU A 163 -4.10 -3.26 -18.96
C LEU A 163 -5.06 -3.19 -20.15
N SER A 164 -4.79 -3.92 -21.24
CA SER A 164 -5.65 -3.91 -22.43
C SER A 164 -7.10 -4.29 -22.14
N GLN A 165 -7.32 -5.12 -21.13
CA GLN A 165 -8.63 -5.63 -20.74
C GLN A 165 -9.41 -4.71 -19.77
N GLN A 166 -8.78 -3.67 -19.24
CA GLN A 166 -9.43 -2.81 -18.24
C GLN A 166 -10.15 -1.62 -18.90
N PRO A 167 -11.17 -1.07 -18.22
CA PRO A 167 -11.74 0.23 -18.59
C PRO A 167 -10.68 1.33 -18.60
N ASP A 168 -10.91 2.37 -19.41
CA ASP A 168 -10.02 3.51 -19.48
C ASP A 168 -9.93 4.24 -18.13
N SER A 169 -8.75 4.74 -17.79
CA SER A 169 -8.44 5.49 -16.56
C SER A 169 -8.93 4.82 -15.27
N SER A 170 -8.85 3.48 -15.21
CA SER A 170 -9.36 2.72 -14.07
C SER A 170 -8.29 2.11 -13.17
N VAL A 171 -7.12 1.76 -13.73
CA VAL A 171 -6.10 0.97 -13.02
C VAL A 171 -5.19 1.85 -12.18
N THR A 172 -4.94 1.46 -10.94
CA THR A 172 -3.85 1.98 -10.13
C THR A 172 -2.68 1.00 -10.16
N ILE A 173 -1.50 1.46 -10.55
CA ILE A 173 -0.26 0.70 -10.40
C ILE A 173 0.35 1.08 -9.05
N VAL A 174 0.74 0.08 -8.26
CA VAL A 174 1.51 0.25 -7.03
C VAL A 174 2.85 -0.41 -7.24
N SER A 175 3.94 0.35 -7.24
CA SER A 175 5.30 -0.21 -7.32
C SER A 175 6.05 0.03 -6.02
N VAL A 176 6.65 -1.02 -5.50
CA VAL A 176 7.37 -1.00 -4.23
C VAL A 176 8.82 -1.50 -4.35
N GLY A 177 9.26 -1.79 -5.56
CA GLY A 177 10.65 -2.07 -5.93
C GLY A 177 11.18 -1.09 -6.98
N TRP A 178 12.27 -1.47 -7.66
CA TRP A 178 12.82 -0.66 -8.74
C TRP A 178 11.97 -0.74 -10.01
N VAL A 179 12.03 0.30 -10.82
CA VAL A 179 11.01 0.58 -11.84
C VAL A 179 11.40 0.15 -13.26
N THR A 180 12.31 -0.81 -13.40
CA THR A 180 12.72 -1.34 -14.73
C THR A 180 11.54 -1.88 -15.53
N ASN A 181 10.59 -2.58 -14.89
CA ASN A 181 9.37 -3.05 -15.57
C ASN A 181 8.55 -1.89 -16.13
N LEU A 182 8.42 -0.80 -15.39
CA LEU A 182 7.61 0.36 -15.81
C LEU A 182 8.28 1.11 -16.96
N ARG A 183 9.61 1.27 -16.92
CA ARG A 183 10.38 1.78 -18.07
C ARG A 183 10.16 0.91 -19.30
N ASN A 184 10.29 -0.41 -19.16
CA ASN A 184 10.17 -1.34 -20.28
C ASN A 184 8.73 -1.40 -20.80
N LEU A 185 7.72 -1.27 -19.93
CA LEU A 185 6.32 -1.10 -20.33
C LEU A 185 6.16 0.15 -21.20
N LEU A 186 6.68 1.31 -20.78
CA LEU A 186 6.58 2.56 -21.56
C LEU A 186 7.28 2.44 -22.94
N LEU A 187 8.37 1.68 -23.03
CA LEU A 187 9.12 1.46 -24.26
C LEU A 187 8.53 0.37 -25.18
N SER A 188 7.56 -0.41 -24.68
CA SER A 188 6.98 -1.52 -25.43
C SER A 188 6.24 -1.05 -26.68
N LYS A 189 6.38 -1.83 -27.75
CA LYS A 189 5.76 -1.52 -29.06
C LYS A 189 4.38 -2.13 -29.16
N PRO A 190 3.55 -1.64 -30.11
CA PRO A 190 2.31 -2.33 -30.50
C PRO A 190 2.57 -3.80 -30.84
N ASP A 191 1.66 -4.67 -30.42
CA ASP A 191 1.73 -6.12 -30.60
C ASP A 191 0.33 -6.75 -30.74
N SER A 192 0.26 -8.09 -30.76
CA SER A 192 -1.01 -8.82 -30.83
C SER A 192 -1.91 -8.64 -29.60
N ILE A 193 -1.38 -8.14 -28.47
CA ILE A 193 -2.13 -7.88 -27.25
C ILE A 193 -2.84 -6.51 -27.34
N SER A 194 -2.16 -5.51 -27.88
CA SER A 194 -2.69 -4.15 -28.00
C SER A 194 -2.06 -3.41 -29.19
N PRO A 195 -2.87 -2.72 -30.01
CA PRO A 195 -2.37 -1.87 -31.09
C PRO A 195 -1.71 -0.57 -30.57
N LEU A 196 -1.84 -0.27 -29.26
CA LEU A 196 -1.22 0.88 -28.62
C LEU A 196 0.21 0.54 -28.22
N ASP A 197 1.13 1.50 -28.33
CA ASP A 197 2.41 1.38 -27.65
C ASP A 197 2.24 1.44 -26.13
N GLY A 198 3.33 1.20 -25.40
CA GLY A 198 3.25 1.12 -23.94
C GLY A 198 2.86 2.44 -23.27
N LYS A 199 3.37 3.57 -23.79
CA LYS A 199 3.05 4.90 -23.26
C LYS A 199 1.59 5.29 -23.50
N GLU A 200 1.08 5.01 -24.70
CA GLU A 200 -0.33 5.20 -25.07
C GLU A 200 -1.25 4.29 -24.24
N LEU A 201 -0.85 3.03 -24.03
CA LEU A 201 -1.62 2.07 -23.24
C LEU A 201 -1.71 2.51 -21.78
N VAL A 202 -0.60 2.96 -21.20
CA VAL A 202 -0.57 3.52 -19.84
C VAL A 202 -1.42 4.79 -19.76
N ALA A 203 -1.26 5.73 -20.70
CA ALA A 203 -2.05 6.97 -20.73
C ALA A 203 -3.55 6.70 -20.78
N LYS A 204 -3.97 5.67 -21.51
CA LYS A 204 -5.37 5.30 -21.67
C LYS A 204 -5.94 4.56 -20.48
N LYS A 205 -5.19 3.60 -19.90
CA LYS A 205 -5.72 2.63 -18.93
C LYS A 205 -5.41 2.95 -17.47
N VAL A 206 -4.27 3.59 -17.22
CA VAL A 206 -3.80 3.86 -15.85
C VAL A 206 -4.38 5.17 -15.34
N LYS A 207 -5.03 5.08 -14.18
CA LYS A 207 -5.55 6.25 -13.46
C LYS A 207 -4.44 6.98 -12.71
N SER A 208 -3.57 6.22 -12.03
CA SER A 208 -2.48 6.75 -11.24
C SER A 208 -1.42 5.68 -10.97
N TRP A 209 -0.21 6.14 -10.71
CA TRP A 209 0.87 5.32 -10.19
C TRP A 209 1.19 5.78 -8.77
N VAL A 210 1.21 4.85 -7.81
CA VAL A 210 1.65 5.05 -6.43
C VAL A 210 2.96 4.30 -6.25
N ALA A 211 4.03 5.01 -5.90
CA ALA A 211 5.38 4.48 -5.86
C ALA A 211 6.01 4.62 -4.48
N MET A 212 6.54 3.52 -3.94
CA MET A 212 7.57 3.59 -2.92
C MET A 212 8.88 3.89 -3.63
N LEU A 213 9.24 5.17 -3.71
CA LEU A 213 10.38 5.63 -4.52
C LEU A 213 10.87 6.99 -4.04
N GLY A 214 12.19 7.11 -3.85
CA GLY A 214 12.81 8.37 -3.47
C GLY A 214 12.70 8.74 -2.00
N GLY A 215 13.06 9.98 -1.68
CA GLY A 215 12.90 10.57 -0.34
C GLY A 215 12.75 12.09 -0.48
N PHE A 216 11.92 12.69 0.36
CA PHE A 216 11.45 14.05 0.15
C PHE A 216 11.70 14.94 1.39
N PRO A 217 12.04 16.26 1.19
CA PRO A 217 12.09 16.94 -0.11
C PRO A 217 13.35 16.63 -0.94
N GLU A 218 14.38 16.00 -0.39
CA GLU A 218 15.56 15.52 -1.09
C GLU A 218 16.21 14.34 -0.36
N ARG A 219 16.84 13.47 -1.13
CA ARG A 219 17.61 12.33 -0.62
C ARG A 219 18.69 11.95 -1.64
N GLU A 220 19.91 11.71 -1.17
CA GLU A 220 21.01 11.33 -2.03
C GLU A 220 20.86 9.92 -2.61
N LYS A 221 20.37 8.98 -1.79
CA LYS A 221 20.21 7.57 -2.17
C LYS A 221 18.98 6.98 -1.49
N GLU A 222 18.04 6.56 -2.30
CA GLU A 222 16.96 5.69 -1.88
C GLU A 222 17.06 4.38 -2.67
N ALA A 223 16.85 3.24 -2.00
CA ALA A 223 17.17 1.93 -2.53
C ALA A 223 16.56 1.64 -3.90
N ASN A 224 15.25 1.90 -4.06
CA ASN A 224 14.54 1.64 -5.32
C ASN A 224 15.01 2.58 -6.44
N ALA A 225 15.21 3.86 -6.11
CA ALA A 225 15.65 4.86 -7.08
C ALA A 225 17.05 4.58 -7.62
N VAL A 226 17.99 4.14 -6.76
CA VAL A 226 19.39 3.86 -7.19
C VAL A 226 19.58 2.46 -7.77
N SER A 227 18.61 1.56 -7.59
CA SER A 227 18.71 0.19 -8.11
C SER A 227 18.72 0.11 -9.63
N ASP A 228 18.02 1.03 -10.29
CA ASP A 228 18.09 1.25 -11.74
C ASP A 228 17.85 2.75 -12.03
N THR A 229 18.92 3.54 -11.96
CA THR A 229 18.83 5.00 -12.10
C THR A 229 18.28 5.43 -13.46
N LEU A 230 18.68 4.73 -14.53
CA LEU A 230 18.21 5.01 -15.88
C LEU A 230 16.71 4.69 -16.04
N ALA A 231 16.26 3.60 -15.46
CA ALA A 231 14.83 3.27 -15.47
C ALA A 231 14.03 4.27 -14.64
N THR A 232 14.54 4.66 -13.48
CA THR A 232 13.91 5.66 -12.61
C THR A 232 13.74 6.99 -13.33
N GLN A 233 14.82 7.51 -13.90
CA GLN A 233 14.78 8.77 -14.65
C GLN A 233 13.81 8.67 -15.83
N TYR A 234 13.95 7.64 -16.65
CA TYR A 234 13.09 7.47 -17.82
C TYR A 234 11.62 7.38 -17.46
N ALA A 235 11.26 6.55 -16.46
CA ALA A 235 9.90 6.37 -16.03
C ALA A 235 9.29 7.67 -15.48
N ILE A 236 10.00 8.39 -14.62
CA ILE A 236 9.54 9.67 -14.06
C ILE A 236 9.28 10.71 -15.15
N ASP A 237 10.21 10.86 -16.07
CA ASP A 237 10.14 11.88 -17.14
C ASP A 237 9.02 11.59 -18.16
N ASN A 238 8.74 10.31 -18.39
CA ASN A 238 7.84 9.86 -19.46
C ASN A 238 6.49 9.33 -19.01
N TRP A 239 6.26 9.19 -17.70
CA TRP A 239 4.99 8.66 -17.20
C TRP A 239 3.83 9.60 -17.51
N PRO A 240 2.76 9.14 -18.21
CA PRO A 240 1.73 10.06 -18.72
C PRO A 240 0.63 10.41 -17.71
N THR A 241 0.50 9.68 -16.60
CA THR A 241 -0.58 9.85 -15.61
C THR A 241 -0.04 10.37 -14.27
N PRO A 242 -0.88 10.80 -13.32
CA PRO A 242 -0.43 11.28 -12.02
C PRO A 242 0.42 10.25 -11.26
N ILE A 243 1.49 10.71 -10.61
CA ILE A 243 2.33 9.90 -9.73
C ILE A 243 2.22 10.41 -8.29
N ILE A 244 2.07 9.45 -7.36
CA ILE A 244 2.07 9.69 -5.92
C ILE A 244 3.24 8.92 -5.33
N PHE A 245 4.13 9.62 -4.64
CA PHE A 245 5.30 9.03 -4.02
C PHE A 245 5.09 8.85 -2.51
N SER A 246 5.27 7.64 -2.01
CA SER A 246 5.54 7.36 -0.61
C SER A 246 7.05 7.25 -0.48
N GLY A 247 7.68 8.29 0.06
CA GLY A 247 9.14 8.34 0.19
C GLY A 247 9.65 7.54 1.37
N TYR A 248 10.96 7.36 1.42
CA TYR A 248 11.64 6.68 2.51
C TYR A 248 11.23 7.19 3.90
N GLU A 249 11.09 8.52 4.05
CA GLU A 249 10.74 9.18 5.31
C GLU A 249 9.36 8.79 5.85
N ILE A 250 8.46 8.33 4.98
CA ILE A 250 7.11 7.92 5.37
C ILE A 250 7.14 6.53 6.01
N GLY A 251 7.87 5.58 5.42
CA GLY A 251 7.87 4.20 5.88
C GLY A 251 8.81 3.95 7.05
N VAL A 252 9.87 4.76 7.20
CA VAL A 252 10.93 4.51 8.17
C VAL A 252 10.45 4.52 9.62
N ASP A 253 9.47 5.34 9.96
CA ASP A 253 8.93 5.48 11.32
C ASP A 253 7.65 4.68 11.55
N VAL A 254 7.02 4.14 10.52
CA VAL A 254 5.88 3.23 10.62
C VAL A 254 6.39 1.81 10.90
N LYS A 255 6.53 1.45 12.17
CA LYS A 255 7.14 0.17 12.59
C LYS A 255 6.12 -0.93 12.76
N THR A 256 6.31 -2.04 12.02
CA THR A 256 5.44 -3.22 12.06
C THR A 256 6.22 -4.51 12.26
N GLY A 257 5.50 -5.60 12.51
CA GLY A 257 6.03 -6.95 12.56
C GLY A 257 6.05 -7.58 13.96
N LEU A 258 6.22 -6.80 15.04
CA LEU A 258 6.29 -7.38 16.39
C LEU A 258 4.92 -7.89 16.85
N ARG A 259 3.87 -7.13 16.64
CA ARG A 259 2.50 -7.53 16.93
C ARG A 259 2.07 -8.67 16.00
N LEU A 260 2.39 -8.58 14.70
CA LEU A 260 2.15 -9.64 13.73
C LEU A 260 2.76 -10.99 14.18
N ILE A 261 4.01 -11.00 14.63
CA ILE A 261 4.68 -12.21 15.12
C ILE A 261 3.97 -12.78 16.35
N LYS A 262 3.52 -11.91 17.27
CA LYS A 262 2.90 -12.31 18.52
C LYS A 262 1.45 -12.77 18.34
N GLU A 263 0.67 -12.09 17.53
CA GLU A 263 -0.80 -12.18 17.48
C GLU A 263 -1.34 -12.67 16.12
N GLY A 264 -0.51 -12.63 15.06
CA GLY A 264 -0.93 -13.03 13.71
C GLY A 264 -1.17 -14.54 13.58
N PRO A 265 -1.89 -14.98 12.53
CA PRO A 265 -2.16 -16.39 12.28
C PRO A 265 -0.88 -17.21 12.21
N VAL A 266 -0.84 -18.36 12.90
CA VAL A 266 0.38 -19.17 13.06
C VAL A 266 0.87 -19.75 11.75
N ASP A 267 -0.05 -20.08 10.86
CA ASP A 267 0.14 -20.66 9.53
C ASP A 267 0.29 -19.61 8.41
N SER A 268 0.41 -18.33 8.76
CA SER A 268 0.55 -17.26 7.79
C SER A 268 1.96 -17.14 7.21
N PRO A 269 2.14 -17.13 5.88
CA PRO A 269 3.43 -16.83 5.26
C PRO A 269 3.91 -15.41 5.60
N VAL A 270 2.99 -14.46 5.79
CA VAL A 270 3.33 -13.09 6.18
C VAL A 270 3.97 -13.07 7.57
N ARG A 271 3.33 -13.75 8.54
CA ARG A 271 3.89 -13.88 9.89
C ARG A 271 5.24 -14.60 9.88
N MET A 272 5.36 -15.67 9.11
CA MET A 272 6.60 -16.45 9.01
C MET A 272 7.76 -15.60 8.47
N ALA A 273 7.56 -14.82 7.41
CA ALA A 273 8.60 -13.96 6.85
C ALA A 273 9.16 -13.00 7.92
N TYR A 274 8.29 -12.36 8.68
CA TYR A 274 8.68 -11.45 9.75
C TYR A 274 9.37 -12.17 10.93
N ALA A 275 8.83 -13.32 11.34
CA ALA A 275 9.39 -14.11 12.45
C ALA A 275 10.80 -14.64 12.13
N VAL A 276 11.07 -14.97 10.88
CA VAL A 276 12.40 -15.43 10.44
C VAL A 276 13.38 -14.26 10.28
N SER A 277 12.91 -13.12 9.81
CA SER A 277 13.76 -12.00 9.38
C SER A 277 14.10 -11.02 10.50
N ILE A 278 13.15 -10.65 11.36
CA ILE A 278 13.37 -9.64 12.42
C ILE A 278 14.52 -10.03 13.36
N PRO A 279 14.65 -11.28 13.82
CA PRO A 279 15.77 -11.66 14.70
C PRO A 279 17.15 -11.52 14.06
N LYS A 280 17.24 -11.56 12.73
CA LYS A 280 18.49 -11.39 11.97
C LYS A 280 18.86 -9.93 11.72
N ARG A 281 17.96 -9.03 12.05
CA ARG A 281 18.14 -7.58 11.97
C ARG A 281 18.07 -6.95 13.37
N PRO A 282 19.16 -6.93 14.16
CA PRO A 282 19.14 -6.48 15.56
C PRO A 282 18.54 -5.09 15.78
N LYS A 283 18.72 -4.18 14.82
CA LYS A 283 18.14 -2.83 14.89
C LYS A 283 16.60 -2.83 14.84
N ASN A 284 16.01 -3.81 14.19
CA ASN A 284 14.57 -3.92 14.01
C ASN A 284 13.91 -4.80 15.08
N TYR A 285 14.70 -5.64 15.76
CA TYR A 285 14.17 -6.56 16.78
C TYR A 285 13.39 -5.82 17.89
N LYS A 286 13.89 -4.70 18.35
CA LYS A 286 13.27 -3.92 19.44
C LYS A 286 12.06 -3.11 18.98
N TYR A 287 12.03 -2.64 17.72
CA TYR A 287 11.07 -1.65 17.24
C TYR A 287 10.22 -2.14 16.07
N GLY A 288 10.45 -3.33 15.55
CA GLY A 288 9.84 -3.81 14.30
C GLY A 288 10.58 -3.33 13.04
N ASN A 289 10.03 -3.67 11.88
CA ASN A 289 10.53 -3.25 10.57
C ASN A 289 9.84 -1.98 10.08
N GLY A 290 10.51 -1.16 9.28
CA GLY A 290 9.84 -0.07 8.55
C GLY A 290 8.79 -0.62 7.59
N SER A 291 7.76 0.15 7.31
CA SER A 291 6.64 -0.25 6.44
C SER A 291 6.59 0.64 5.21
N TYR A 292 7.64 0.57 4.40
CA TYR A 292 7.80 1.45 3.24
C TYR A 292 6.74 1.11 2.16
N ASP A 293 6.54 -0.16 1.89
CA ASP A 293 5.69 -0.68 0.83
C ASP A 293 4.21 -0.61 1.21
N GLN A 294 3.91 -0.94 2.46
CA GLN A 294 2.55 -0.92 2.98
C GLN A 294 1.95 0.47 2.96
N THR A 295 2.77 1.52 3.21
CA THR A 295 2.28 2.90 3.18
C THR A 295 1.85 3.34 1.78
N SER A 296 2.58 2.92 0.74
CA SER A 296 2.19 3.12 -0.66
C SER A 296 0.87 2.43 -1.00
N LEU A 297 0.73 1.17 -0.61
CA LEU A 297 -0.48 0.39 -0.83
C LEU A 297 -1.69 0.96 -0.07
N LEU A 298 -1.49 1.42 1.17
CA LEU A 298 -2.54 2.03 1.99
C LEU A 298 -3.15 3.24 1.28
N VAL A 299 -2.30 4.12 0.75
CA VAL A 299 -2.75 5.31 0.01
C VAL A 299 -3.39 4.94 -1.32
N ALA A 300 -2.87 3.94 -2.03
CA ALA A 300 -3.46 3.48 -3.27
C ALA A 300 -4.90 2.95 -3.08
N ALA A 301 -5.15 2.24 -1.96
CA ALA A 301 -6.43 1.63 -1.66
C ALA A 301 -7.43 2.60 -1.01
N ARG A 302 -6.97 3.46 -0.11
CA ARG A 302 -7.85 4.28 0.75
C ARG A 302 -7.75 5.77 0.52
N GLY A 303 -6.72 6.24 -0.20
CA GLY A 303 -6.43 7.65 -0.39
C GLY A 303 -5.57 8.23 0.73
N PHE A 304 -5.41 9.54 0.70
CA PHE A 304 -4.53 10.22 1.66
C PHE A 304 -5.13 10.27 3.07
N GLU A 305 -6.39 10.65 3.16
CA GLU A 305 -7.06 10.84 4.44
C GLU A 305 -7.52 9.52 5.08
N PRO A 306 -7.40 9.38 6.40
CA PRO A 306 -6.89 10.37 7.36
C PRO A 306 -5.38 10.29 7.61
N TYR A 307 -4.64 9.44 6.88
CA TYR A 307 -3.28 9.00 7.17
C TYR A 307 -2.23 10.06 6.87
N TYR A 308 -2.34 10.69 5.70
CA TYR A 308 -1.32 11.58 5.14
C TYR A 308 -1.93 12.85 4.55
N SER A 309 -1.14 13.91 4.50
CA SER A 309 -1.29 15.01 3.57
C SER A 309 -0.30 14.84 2.41
N TYR A 310 -0.23 15.79 1.49
CA TYR A 310 0.71 15.72 0.37
C TYR A 310 1.20 17.11 -0.05
N LYS A 311 2.35 17.12 -0.73
CA LYS A 311 2.85 18.29 -1.43
C LYS A 311 2.83 18.03 -2.94
N THR A 312 2.45 19.05 -3.72
CA THR A 312 2.39 19.00 -5.19
C THR A 312 3.64 19.63 -5.80
N GLY A 313 4.14 19.05 -6.89
CA GLY A 313 5.35 19.54 -7.55
C GLY A 313 5.87 18.58 -8.62
N GLN A 314 7.19 18.57 -8.77
CA GLN A 314 7.92 17.70 -9.67
C GLN A 314 9.01 16.94 -8.92
N PHE A 315 9.05 15.64 -9.11
CA PHE A 315 10.16 14.79 -8.71
C PHE A 315 11.26 14.89 -9.77
N ILE A 316 12.47 15.14 -9.34
CA ILE A 316 13.64 15.26 -10.20
C ILE A 316 14.65 14.20 -9.75
N THR A 317 15.14 13.42 -10.70
CA THR A 317 16.22 12.47 -10.48
C THR A 317 17.48 12.93 -11.22
N SER A 318 18.63 12.58 -10.70
CA SER A 318 19.92 12.76 -11.38
C SER A 318 20.51 11.41 -11.77
N ASP A 319 21.53 11.43 -12.64
CA ASP A 319 22.19 10.24 -13.18
C ASP A 319 22.76 9.32 -12.08
N ASN A 320 23.11 9.88 -10.92
CA ASN A 320 23.61 9.13 -9.76
C ASN A 320 22.49 8.58 -8.86
N GLY A 321 21.22 8.76 -9.23
CA GLY A 321 20.07 8.30 -8.45
C GLY A 321 19.69 9.20 -7.27
N SER A 322 20.31 10.38 -7.11
CA SER A 322 19.83 11.34 -6.12
C SER A 322 18.48 11.92 -6.53
N THR A 323 17.67 12.22 -5.54
CA THR A 323 16.29 12.66 -5.74
C THR A 323 16.08 14.04 -5.13
N LYS A 324 15.35 14.88 -5.82
CA LYS A 324 15.03 16.24 -5.43
C LYS A 324 13.58 16.56 -5.72
N TRP A 325 13.01 17.44 -4.91
CA TRP A 325 11.65 17.94 -5.15
C TRP A 325 11.68 19.42 -5.55
N LYS A 326 11.05 19.72 -6.68
CA LYS A 326 10.75 21.08 -7.10
C LYS A 326 9.28 21.37 -6.80
N TYR A 327 9.03 22.30 -5.89
CA TYR A 327 7.66 22.74 -5.58
C TYR A 327 7.02 23.43 -6.78
N ASP A 328 5.85 22.96 -7.17
CA ASP A 328 5.06 23.52 -8.25
C ASP A 328 3.57 23.23 -7.94
N PRO A 329 2.73 24.23 -7.66
CA PRO A 329 1.32 24.01 -7.34
C PRO A 329 0.54 23.38 -8.50
N ASN A 330 1.04 23.51 -9.74
CA ASN A 330 0.46 22.92 -10.94
C ASN A 330 1.18 21.62 -11.36
N GLY A 331 2.12 21.16 -10.56
CA GLY A 331 2.86 19.92 -10.82
C GLY A 331 1.95 18.70 -10.83
N ARG A 332 2.33 17.73 -11.62
CA ARG A 332 1.56 16.46 -11.75
C ARG A 332 1.95 15.38 -10.74
N HIS A 333 3.00 15.60 -9.98
CA HIS A 333 3.51 14.69 -8.96
C HIS A 333 3.07 15.13 -7.57
N LYS A 334 2.90 14.14 -6.68
CA LYS A 334 2.62 14.38 -5.27
C LYS A 334 3.54 13.50 -4.42
N TYR A 335 4.03 14.01 -3.30
CA TYR A 335 4.64 13.15 -2.28
C TYR A 335 3.87 13.25 -0.97
N LEU A 336 3.87 12.17 -0.21
CA LEU A 336 3.18 12.05 1.07
C LEU A 336 3.92 12.86 2.14
N VAL A 337 3.12 13.44 3.02
CA VAL A 337 3.58 14.11 4.25
C VAL A 337 2.78 13.53 5.41
N GLU A 338 3.47 13.20 6.49
CA GLU A 338 2.86 12.67 7.71
C GLU A 338 1.71 13.57 8.20
N LYS A 339 0.62 12.95 8.64
CA LYS A 339 -0.54 13.60 9.25
C LYS A 339 -1.04 12.84 10.46
N MET A 340 -1.20 11.53 10.34
CA MET A 340 -1.51 10.63 11.45
C MET A 340 -0.21 10.14 12.06
N ALA A 341 -0.17 10.00 13.40
CA ALA A 341 1.01 9.48 14.09
C ALA A 341 1.43 8.11 13.54
N PRO A 342 2.73 7.87 13.30
CA PRO A 342 3.25 6.63 12.72
C PRO A 342 2.77 5.36 13.42
N ASP A 343 2.69 5.35 14.76
CA ASP A 343 2.19 4.20 15.53
C ASP A 343 0.72 3.86 15.22
N SER A 344 -0.10 4.88 14.94
CA SER A 344 -1.51 4.67 14.57
C SER A 344 -1.62 4.09 13.16
N VAL A 345 -0.78 4.55 12.23
CA VAL A 345 -0.69 3.99 10.88
C VAL A 345 -0.17 2.55 10.94
N ALA A 346 0.86 2.30 11.75
CA ALA A 346 1.43 0.96 11.96
C ALA A 346 0.38 -0.02 12.50
N PHE A 347 -0.44 0.40 13.46
CA PHE A 347 -1.52 -0.42 14.01
C PHE A 347 -2.54 -0.84 12.95
N GLU A 348 -2.94 0.09 12.08
CA GLU A 348 -3.87 -0.19 10.97
C GLU A 348 -3.26 -1.16 9.95
N ILE A 349 -2.01 -0.90 9.55
CA ILE A 349 -1.26 -1.75 8.63
C ILE A 349 -1.11 -3.16 9.20
N GLU A 350 -0.63 -3.33 10.44
CA GLU A 350 -0.48 -4.65 11.05
C GLU A 350 -1.81 -5.38 11.18
N THR A 351 -2.89 -4.67 11.46
CA THR A 351 -4.23 -5.27 11.49
C THR A 351 -4.61 -5.88 10.14
N LEU A 352 -4.23 -5.24 9.04
CA LEU A 352 -4.43 -5.80 7.69
C LEU A 352 -3.45 -6.95 7.41
N MET A 353 -2.19 -6.84 7.82
CA MET A 353 -1.18 -7.90 7.66
C MET A 353 -1.52 -9.19 8.42
N MET A 354 -2.25 -9.06 9.54
CA MET A 354 -2.73 -10.20 10.35
C MET A 354 -4.04 -10.81 9.83
N HIS A 355 -4.50 -10.37 8.66
CA HIS A 355 -5.71 -10.92 8.07
C HIS A 355 -5.58 -12.43 7.85
N ASN A 356 -6.57 -13.17 8.35
CA ASN A 356 -6.72 -14.59 8.09
C ASN A 356 -7.69 -14.78 6.92
N PRO A 357 -7.27 -15.39 5.81
CA PRO A 357 -8.17 -15.63 4.70
C PRO A 357 -9.34 -16.50 5.17
N LYS A 358 -10.56 -16.18 4.74
CA LYS A 358 -11.68 -17.08 4.92
C LYS A 358 -11.33 -18.36 4.18
N ASN A 359 -11.25 -19.48 4.88
CA ASN A 359 -11.09 -20.78 4.25
C ASN A 359 -12.15 -20.90 3.15
N SER A 360 -11.73 -20.98 1.90
CA SER A 360 -12.59 -21.26 0.76
C SER A 360 -12.96 -22.76 0.73
N THR A 361 -13.44 -23.27 1.87
CA THR A 361 -14.07 -24.57 2.00
C THR A 361 -15.54 -24.33 2.39
N GLU A 362 -16.28 -23.86 1.41
CA GLU A 362 -17.72 -24.12 1.25
C GLU A 362 -18.08 -24.04 -0.24
#